data_f5fd0b5e2cb76650a6e6a4f223dd8f75
#
_entry.id   f5fd0b5e2cb76650a6e6a4f223dd8f75
#
_cell.length_a   1.000
_cell.length_b   1.000
_cell.length_c   1.000
_cell.angle_alpha   90.00
_cell.angle_beta   90.00
_cell.angle_gamma   90.00
#
_symmetry.space_group_name_H-M   'P 1'
#
loop_
_entity.id
_entity.type
_entity.pdbx_description
1 polymer ?
#
loop_
_entity_poly.entity_id
_entity_poly.type
_entity_poly.pdbx_seq_one_letter_code
_entity_poly.pdbx_strand_id
1 'polypeptide(L)'
;VLFAAERRTLPFDPWLDFAFCTDAELAQSGVAAEYRQFIKRFRSEYIYELLRLGREVTPFHTLEHIAGVHHVAMTVSRAFRAGGGLIDLGLISGAAAGHDLGKFGCKPGERVPYLHYYYTDQWFTQRGLTALGRIAANHSVWDLEIENLSSESLVLVYADFRVKQSRDES
;
A
#
# COMPACT_ATOMS: atom_id res chain seq x y z
N VAL A 1 -27.61 2.83 0.24
CA VAL A 1 -28.40 2.44 -0.94
C VAL A 1 -28.09 3.35 -2.12
N LEU A 2 -28.20 4.66 -1.96
CA LEU A 2 -27.79 5.66 -2.97
C LEU A 2 -26.33 5.45 -3.38
N PHE A 3 -25.50 5.30 -2.42
CA PHE A 3 -24.10 5.04 -2.61
C PHE A 3 -23.83 3.76 -3.41
N ALA A 4 -24.63 2.70 -3.23
CA ALA A 4 -24.54 1.51 -4.04
C ALA A 4 -25.05 1.71 -5.48
N ALA A 5 -26.00 2.62 -5.67
CA ALA A 5 -26.50 2.97 -6.99
C ALA A 5 -25.50 3.85 -7.76
N GLU A 6 -24.92 4.83 -7.11
CA GLU A 6 -23.83 5.64 -7.67
C GLU A 6 -22.62 4.80 -8.04
N ARG A 7 -22.32 3.80 -7.24
CA ARG A 7 -21.24 2.86 -7.51
C ARG A 7 -21.44 1.99 -8.73
N ARG A 8 -22.67 1.70 -9.10
CA ARG A 8 -22.97 0.93 -10.31
C ARG A 8 -22.79 1.75 -11.59
N THR A 9 -22.84 3.07 -11.44
CA THR A 9 -22.69 4.00 -12.57
C THR A 9 -21.28 4.50 -12.75
N LEU A 10 -20.48 4.51 -11.69
CA LEU A 10 -19.07 4.87 -11.72
C LEU A 10 -18.24 3.58 -11.58
N PRO A 11 -17.55 3.16 -12.64
CA PRO A 11 -16.66 2.01 -12.53
C PRO A 11 -15.63 2.32 -11.42
N PHE A 12 -15.51 1.39 -10.48
CA PHE A 12 -14.42 1.45 -9.51
C PHE A 12 -13.13 1.20 -10.23
N ASP A 13 -12.40 2.26 -10.45
CA ASP A 13 -11.08 2.18 -11.04
C ASP A 13 -10.05 2.60 -9.98
N PRO A 14 -9.27 1.64 -9.45
CA PRO A 14 -8.19 1.95 -8.52
C PRO A 14 -7.16 2.91 -9.10
N TRP A 15 -7.12 3.09 -10.41
CA TRP A 15 -6.28 4.10 -11.07
C TRP A 15 -6.72 5.54 -10.79
N LEU A 16 -7.92 5.77 -10.31
CA LEU A 16 -8.36 7.11 -9.87
C LEU A 16 -7.73 7.50 -8.54
N ASP A 17 -7.53 6.52 -7.63
CA ASP A 17 -7.03 6.75 -6.28
C ASP A 17 -5.53 6.47 -6.14
N PHE A 18 -4.97 5.63 -7.01
CA PHE A 18 -3.59 5.20 -6.95
C PHE A 18 -2.79 5.67 -8.18
N ALA A 19 -1.63 6.27 -7.93
CA ALA A 19 -0.67 6.66 -8.95
C ALA A 19 0.25 5.49 -9.34
N PHE A 20 -0.34 4.37 -9.76
CA PHE A 20 0.40 3.15 -10.13
C PHE A 20 1.46 3.41 -11.21
N CYS A 21 2.45 2.53 -11.27
CA CYS A 21 3.52 2.63 -12.27
C CYS A 21 2.99 2.48 -13.68
N THR A 22 3.52 3.30 -14.57
CA THR A 22 3.40 3.13 -16.02
C THR A 22 4.27 1.98 -16.52
N ASP A 23 4.01 1.48 -17.73
CA ASP A 23 4.85 0.43 -18.33
C ASP A 23 6.30 0.88 -18.53
N ALA A 24 6.52 2.17 -18.82
CA ALA A 24 7.86 2.74 -18.96
C ALA A 24 8.63 2.76 -17.61
N GLU A 25 7.95 3.05 -16.52
CA GLU A 25 8.53 2.97 -15.18
C GLU A 25 8.85 1.53 -14.78
N LEU A 26 7.96 0.58 -15.11
CA LEU A 26 8.13 -0.83 -14.82
C LEU A 26 9.23 -1.50 -15.65
N ALA A 27 9.51 -1.01 -16.85
CA ALA A 27 10.60 -1.52 -17.68
C ALA A 27 11.98 -1.39 -17.01
N GLN A 28 12.08 -0.53 -16.00
CA GLN A 28 13.30 -0.28 -15.24
C GLN A 28 13.26 -0.85 -13.80
N SER A 29 12.19 -1.57 -13.47
CA SER A 29 12.00 -2.17 -12.14
C SER A 29 12.55 -3.59 -12.11
N GLY A 30 13.35 -3.89 -11.09
CA GLY A 30 13.85 -5.24 -10.81
C GLY A 30 12.76 -6.21 -10.37
N VAL A 31 11.61 -5.68 -9.93
CA VAL A 31 10.47 -6.48 -9.44
C VAL A 31 9.23 -6.37 -10.35
N ALA A 32 9.42 -5.99 -11.61
CA ALA A 32 8.31 -5.76 -12.55
C ALA A 32 7.32 -6.94 -12.66
N ALA A 33 7.81 -8.18 -12.63
CA ALA A 33 6.97 -9.37 -12.70
C ALA A 33 6.12 -9.52 -11.43
N GLU A 34 6.73 -9.36 -10.27
CA GLU A 34 6.07 -9.42 -8.97
C GLU A 34 5.05 -8.29 -8.82
N TYR A 35 5.40 -7.09 -9.26
CA TYR A 35 4.48 -5.94 -9.26
C TYR A 35 3.26 -6.18 -10.17
N ARG A 36 3.43 -6.71 -11.39
CA ARG A 36 2.30 -7.06 -12.26
C ARG A 36 1.41 -8.12 -11.63
N GLN A 37 2.01 -9.10 -10.94
CA GLN A 37 1.25 -10.08 -10.19
C GLN A 37 0.47 -9.44 -9.05
N PHE A 38 1.08 -8.51 -8.30
CA PHE A 38 0.40 -7.73 -7.27
C PHE A 38 -0.82 -6.97 -7.85
N ILE A 39 -0.64 -6.22 -8.93
CA ILE A 39 -1.74 -5.49 -9.58
C ILE A 39 -2.86 -6.44 -10.04
N LYS A 40 -2.51 -7.60 -10.59
CA LYS A 40 -3.50 -8.62 -10.94
C LYS A 40 -4.29 -9.08 -9.72
N ARG A 41 -3.61 -9.34 -8.60
CA ARG A 41 -4.26 -9.73 -7.33
C ARG A 41 -5.09 -8.60 -6.75
N PHE A 42 -4.56 -7.40 -6.75
CA PHE A 42 -5.26 -6.21 -6.28
C PHE A 42 -6.63 -6.04 -6.95
N ARG A 43 -6.73 -6.39 -8.23
CA ARG A 43 -8.00 -6.41 -8.97
C ARG A 43 -8.83 -7.67 -8.71
N SER A 44 -8.23 -8.87 -8.90
CA SER A 44 -8.98 -10.13 -8.90
C SER A 44 -9.43 -10.58 -7.52
N GLU A 45 -8.80 -10.13 -6.48
CA GLU A 45 -9.18 -10.42 -5.08
C GLU A 45 -10.01 -9.30 -4.45
N TYR A 46 -10.46 -8.35 -5.26
CA TYR A 46 -11.29 -7.24 -4.81
C TYR A 46 -10.67 -6.43 -3.66
N ILE A 47 -9.34 -6.29 -3.68
CA ILE A 47 -8.62 -5.60 -2.60
C ILE A 47 -9.09 -4.14 -2.48
N TYR A 48 -9.27 -3.47 -3.60
CA TYR A 48 -9.75 -2.10 -3.62
C TYR A 48 -11.14 -1.96 -2.97
N GLU A 49 -12.05 -2.87 -3.30
CA GLU A 49 -13.39 -2.92 -2.72
C GLU A 49 -13.34 -3.23 -1.22
N LEU A 50 -12.46 -4.14 -0.81
CA LEU A 50 -12.25 -4.44 0.61
C LEU A 50 -11.72 -3.23 1.38
N LEU A 51 -10.72 -2.54 0.84
CA LEU A 51 -10.18 -1.32 1.45
C LEU A 51 -11.27 -0.26 1.64
N ARG A 52 -12.13 -0.12 0.65
CA ARG A 52 -13.24 0.82 0.68
C ARG A 52 -14.34 0.42 1.67
N LEU A 53 -14.69 -0.86 1.72
CA LEU A 53 -15.65 -1.41 2.69
C LEU A 53 -15.06 -1.47 4.10
N GLY A 54 -13.75 -1.45 4.24
CA GLY A 54 -13.06 -1.43 5.51
C GLY A 54 -13.53 -0.29 6.43
N ARG A 55 -13.96 0.84 5.86
CA ARG A 55 -14.58 1.94 6.58
C ARG A 55 -15.86 1.53 7.35
N GLU A 56 -16.60 0.54 6.83
CA GLU A 56 -17.85 0.06 7.46
C GLU A 56 -17.59 -0.94 8.61
N VAL A 57 -16.41 -1.56 8.62
CA VAL A 57 -16.06 -2.62 9.58
C VAL A 57 -14.88 -2.29 10.50
N THR A 58 -14.17 -1.22 10.21
CA THR A 58 -13.07 -0.72 11.03
C THR A 58 -13.27 0.77 11.31
N PRO A 59 -12.78 1.30 12.45
CA PRO A 59 -12.84 2.73 12.74
C PRO A 59 -11.81 3.55 11.92
N PHE A 60 -11.22 2.95 10.87
CA PHE A 60 -10.14 3.55 10.11
C PHE A 60 -10.55 3.77 8.65
N HIS A 61 -10.26 4.94 8.13
CA HIS A 61 -10.38 5.26 6.71
C HIS A 61 -9.22 4.64 5.93
N THR A 62 -9.23 3.31 5.82
CA THR A 62 -8.06 2.55 5.35
C THR A 62 -7.75 2.83 3.88
N LEU A 63 -8.77 2.97 3.01
CA LEU A 63 -8.53 3.28 1.60
C LEU A 63 -7.89 4.65 1.43
N GLU A 64 -8.46 5.67 2.05
CA GLU A 64 -8.00 7.06 1.96
C GLU A 64 -6.56 7.19 2.50
N HIS A 65 -6.28 6.48 3.61
CA HIS A 65 -4.93 6.43 4.16
C HIS A 65 -3.95 5.76 3.19
N ILE A 66 -4.26 4.54 2.73
CA ILE A 66 -3.36 3.80 1.82
C ILE A 66 -3.16 4.54 0.50
N ALA A 67 -4.23 5.11 -0.09
CA ALA A 67 -4.13 5.90 -1.31
C ALA A 67 -3.27 7.16 -1.09
N GLY A 68 -3.46 7.84 0.04
CA GLY A 68 -2.64 9.00 0.42
C GLY A 68 -1.16 8.64 0.59
N VAL A 69 -0.87 7.56 1.31
CA VAL A 69 0.51 7.04 1.49
C VAL A 69 1.12 6.69 0.16
N HIS A 70 0.40 5.97 -0.69
CA HIS A 70 0.85 5.62 -2.03
C HIS A 70 1.16 6.87 -2.87
N HIS A 71 0.27 7.87 -2.86
CA HIS A 71 0.47 9.12 -3.58
C HIS A 71 1.74 9.85 -3.13
N VAL A 72 1.93 10.03 -1.82
CA VAL A 72 3.14 10.66 -1.26
C VAL A 72 4.38 9.87 -1.63
N ALA A 73 4.35 8.55 -1.43
CA ALA A 73 5.47 7.67 -1.74
C ALA A 73 5.88 7.76 -3.21
N MET A 74 4.93 7.70 -4.14
CA MET A 74 5.21 7.79 -5.57
C MET A 74 5.70 9.17 -5.98
N THR A 75 5.14 10.24 -5.41
CA THR A 75 5.59 11.62 -5.68
C THR A 75 7.04 11.81 -5.26
N VAL A 76 7.39 11.41 -4.05
CA VAL A 76 8.76 11.50 -3.53
C VAL A 76 9.72 10.63 -4.34
N SER A 77 9.33 9.38 -4.63
CA SER A 77 10.17 8.44 -5.36
C SER A 77 10.46 8.89 -6.78
N ARG A 78 9.46 9.41 -7.49
CA ARG A 78 9.62 9.95 -8.83
C ARG A 78 10.55 11.17 -8.84
N ALA A 79 10.39 12.08 -7.88
CA ALA A 79 11.26 13.23 -7.73
C ALA A 79 12.70 12.83 -7.38
N PHE A 80 12.88 11.88 -6.45
CA PHE A 80 14.19 11.35 -6.07
C PHE A 80 14.92 10.71 -7.26
N ARG A 81 14.18 9.90 -8.04
CA ARG A 81 14.72 9.26 -9.25
C ARG A 81 15.07 10.28 -10.33
N ALA A 82 14.24 11.31 -10.55
CA ALA A 82 14.52 12.37 -11.50
C ALA A 82 15.77 13.18 -11.11
N GLY A 83 16.09 13.26 -9.83
CA GLY A 83 17.33 13.82 -9.29
C GLY A 83 18.54 12.89 -9.37
N GLY A 84 18.41 11.69 -9.97
CA GLY A 84 19.50 10.71 -10.11
C GLY A 84 19.60 9.72 -8.95
N GLY A 85 18.66 9.73 -8.02
CA GLY A 85 18.60 8.77 -6.91
C GLY A 85 18.22 7.37 -7.38
N LEU A 86 18.71 6.36 -6.69
CA LEU A 86 18.39 4.94 -6.98
C LEU A 86 17.18 4.52 -6.15
N ILE A 87 16.08 4.24 -6.82
CA ILE A 87 14.84 3.73 -6.23
C ILE A 87 14.04 2.92 -7.26
N ASP A 88 13.50 1.78 -6.84
CA ASP A 88 12.63 0.96 -7.67
C ASP A 88 11.16 1.38 -7.50
N LEU A 89 10.59 1.98 -8.55
CA LEU A 89 9.22 2.48 -8.52
C LEU A 89 8.18 1.37 -8.43
N GLY A 90 8.45 0.19 -9.02
CA GLY A 90 7.55 -0.97 -8.88
C GLY A 90 7.53 -1.48 -7.45
N LEU A 91 8.70 -1.54 -6.82
CA LEU A 91 8.84 -2.00 -5.45
C LEU A 91 8.10 -1.09 -4.47
N ILE A 92 8.36 0.23 -4.53
CA ILE A 92 7.70 1.18 -3.63
C ILE A 92 6.20 1.30 -3.91
N SER A 93 5.76 1.26 -5.18
CA SER A 93 4.35 1.35 -5.53
C SER A 93 3.55 0.17 -5.00
N GLY A 94 4.01 -1.05 -5.21
CA GLY A 94 3.33 -2.24 -4.72
C GLY A 94 3.33 -2.33 -3.19
N ALA A 95 4.44 -2.00 -2.55
CA ALA A 95 4.55 -1.98 -1.10
C ALA A 95 3.63 -0.93 -0.48
N ALA A 96 3.62 0.30 -0.99
CA ALA A 96 2.79 1.38 -0.46
C ALA A 96 1.29 1.11 -0.64
N ALA A 97 0.89 0.51 -1.79
CA ALA A 97 -0.51 0.15 -2.01
C ALA A 97 -1.01 -1.02 -1.15
N GLY A 98 -0.11 -1.76 -0.52
CA GLY A 98 -0.46 -2.94 0.27
C GLY A 98 0.03 -2.93 1.72
N HIS A 99 0.67 -1.87 2.20
CA HIS A 99 1.35 -1.85 3.50
C HIS A 99 0.42 -2.16 4.69
N ASP A 100 -0.82 -1.77 4.60
CA ASP A 100 -1.83 -1.89 5.65
C ASP A 100 -2.86 -3.01 5.42
N LEU A 101 -2.68 -3.87 4.41
CA LEU A 101 -3.61 -4.97 4.12
C LEU A 101 -3.80 -5.92 5.30
N GLY A 102 -2.79 -6.06 6.14
CA GLY A 102 -2.87 -6.89 7.34
C GLY A 102 -3.90 -6.42 8.38
N LYS A 103 -4.37 -5.19 8.32
CA LYS A 103 -5.45 -4.71 9.20
C LYS A 103 -6.73 -5.54 9.04
N PHE A 104 -6.99 -6.03 7.84
CA PHE A 104 -8.14 -6.92 7.56
C PHE A 104 -7.94 -8.36 8.06
N GLY A 105 -6.70 -8.76 8.36
CA GLY A 105 -6.40 -10.06 8.94
C GLY A 105 -6.58 -10.11 10.45
N CYS A 106 -6.62 -8.96 11.12
CA CYS A 106 -6.74 -8.87 12.56
C CYS A 106 -8.15 -9.28 13.02
N LYS A 107 -8.20 -10.12 14.06
CA LYS A 107 -9.46 -10.56 14.67
C LYS A 107 -9.95 -9.56 15.72
N PRO A 108 -11.24 -9.58 16.06
CA PRO A 108 -11.77 -8.78 17.16
C PRO A 108 -10.97 -9.03 18.47
N GLY A 109 -10.56 -7.96 19.13
CA GLY A 109 -9.78 -8.04 20.37
C GLY A 109 -8.26 -8.18 20.19
N GLU A 110 -7.76 -8.41 19.00
CA GLU A 110 -6.33 -8.41 18.72
C GLU A 110 -5.75 -6.98 18.72
N ARG A 111 -4.45 -6.91 19.02
CA ARG A 111 -3.72 -5.63 19.00
C ARG A 111 -3.32 -5.26 17.57
N VAL A 112 -4.24 -4.65 16.83
CA VAL A 112 -4.06 -4.23 15.43
C VAL A 112 -2.74 -3.47 15.20
N PRO A 113 -2.31 -2.51 16.06
CA PRO A 113 -1.05 -1.79 15.84
C PRO A 113 0.19 -2.67 15.78
N TYR A 114 0.13 -3.89 16.30
CA TYR A 114 1.26 -4.82 16.33
C TYR A 114 1.09 -5.98 15.36
N LEU A 115 -0.13 -6.48 15.18
CA LEU A 115 -0.37 -7.71 14.42
C LEU A 115 -0.60 -7.48 12.95
N HIS A 116 -0.98 -6.25 12.52
CA HIS A 116 -1.21 -6.00 11.11
C HIS A 116 0.06 -6.18 10.25
N TYR A 117 1.25 -5.95 10.81
CA TYR A 117 2.52 -6.23 10.11
C TYR A 117 2.67 -7.71 9.77
N TYR A 118 2.40 -8.57 10.75
CA TYR A 118 2.46 -10.01 10.57
C TYR A 118 1.47 -10.47 9.50
N TYR A 119 0.22 -9.99 9.54
CA TYR A 119 -0.78 -10.34 8.55
C TYR A 119 -0.50 -9.72 7.18
N THR A 120 0.11 -8.55 7.12
CA THR A 120 0.61 -7.95 5.88
C THR A 120 1.68 -8.86 5.26
N ASP A 121 2.71 -9.23 6.02
CA ASP A 121 3.76 -10.14 5.55
C ASP A 121 3.19 -11.48 5.08
N GLN A 122 2.29 -12.08 5.87
CA GLN A 122 1.61 -13.32 5.47
C GLN A 122 0.85 -13.18 4.14
N TRP A 123 0.11 -12.10 3.96
CA TRP A 123 -0.67 -11.88 2.75
C TRP A 123 0.23 -11.87 1.51
N PHE A 124 1.34 -11.16 1.57
CA PHE A 124 2.30 -11.08 0.48
C PHE A 124 3.03 -12.41 0.25
N THR A 125 3.54 -13.02 1.31
CA THR A 125 4.31 -14.26 1.25
C THR A 125 3.49 -15.42 0.66
N GLN A 126 2.25 -15.60 1.08
CA GLN A 126 1.35 -16.63 0.56
C GLN A 126 1.06 -16.49 -0.93
N ARG A 127 1.29 -15.31 -1.51
CA ARG A 127 1.07 -15.00 -2.92
C ARG A 127 2.36 -14.95 -3.75
N GLY A 128 3.49 -15.23 -3.12
CA GLY A 128 4.81 -15.16 -3.76
C GLY A 128 5.26 -13.74 -4.09
N LEU A 129 4.75 -12.74 -3.35
CA LEU A 129 5.06 -11.32 -3.53
C LEU A 129 6.07 -10.86 -2.47
N THR A 130 7.18 -11.58 -2.36
CA THR A 130 8.09 -11.50 -1.21
C THR A 130 8.87 -10.18 -1.16
N ALA A 131 9.30 -9.65 -2.32
CA ALA A 131 10.06 -8.41 -2.34
C ALA A 131 9.16 -7.22 -1.95
N LEU A 132 7.93 -7.17 -2.49
CA LEU A 132 6.94 -6.16 -2.11
C LEU A 132 6.57 -6.28 -0.63
N GLY A 133 6.33 -7.50 -0.15
CA GLY A 133 5.95 -7.80 1.23
C GLY A 133 6.99 -7.36 2.25
N ARG A 134 8.28 -7.56 1.94
CA ARG A 134 9.38 -7.11 2.80
C ARG A 134 9.34 -5.60 3.03
N ILE A 135 9.14 -4.80 1.99
CA ILE A 135 9.05 -3.34 2.14
C ILE A 135 7.73 -2.97 2.83
N ALA A 136 6.61 -3.58 2.44
CA ALA A 136 5.30 -3.31 3.03
C ALA A 136 5.28 -3.60 4.54
N ALA A 137 5.84 -4.73 4.99
CA ALA A 137 5.90 -5.09 6.40
C ALA A 137 6.80 -4.15 7.23
N ASN A 138 7.78 -3.51 6.59
CA ASN A 138 8.74 -2.63 7.28
C ASN A 138 8.27 -1.16 7.41
N HIS A 139 7.04 -0.83 7.05
CA HIS A 139 6.57 0.56 7.04
C HIS A 139 6.54 1.24 8.42
N SER A 140 6.57 0.49 9.50
CA SER A 140 6.73 1.01 10.85
C SER A 140 7.62 0.12 11.73
N VAL A 141 8.51 -0.63 11.13
CA VAL A 141 9.50 -1.37 11.89
C VAL A 141 10.48 -0.40 12.52
N TRP A 142 10.52 -0.49 13.81
CA TRP A 142 11.35 0.26 14.72
C TRP A 142 12.76 -0.33 14.85
N ASP A 143 13.21 -1.07 13.84
CA ASP A 143 14.61 -1.41 13.75
C ASP A 143 15.37 -0.18 13.29
N LEU A 144 15.95 0.47 14.27
CA LEU A 144 16.40 1.86 14.20
C LEU A 144 17.75 2.04 13.52
N GLU A 145 18.25 1.01 12.88
CA GLU A 145 19.43 1.16 12.03
C GLU A 145 19.01 1.67 10.64
N ILE A 146 18.72 2.98 10.58
CA ILE A 146 18.31 3.67 9.35
C ILE A 146 19.27 3.36 8.18
N GLU A 147 20.53 3.14 8.48
CA GLU A 147 21.58 2.81 7.52
C GLU A 147 21.34 1.47 6.80
N ASN A 148 20.58 0.57 7.39
CA ASN A 148 20.22 -0.72 6.83
C ASN A 148 18.90 -0.71 6.04
N LEU A 149 18.17 0.39 6.06
CA LEU A 149 16.92 0.50 5.33
C LEU A 149 17.19 0.92 3.87
N SER A 150 16.46 0.30 2.94
CA SER A 150 16.49 0.71 1.54
C SER A 150 15.82 2.07 1.35
N SER A 151 16.11 2.72 0.23
CA SER A 151 15.44 3.98 -0.15
C SER A 151 13.92 3.82 -0.17
N GLU A 152 13.44 2.66 -0.64
CA GLU A 152 12.00 2.35 -0.69
C GLU A 152 11.39 2.26 0.71
N SER A 153 12.07 1.59 1.65
CA SER A 153 11.62 1.51 3.03
C SER A 153 11.56 2.89 3.69
N LEU A 154 12.60 3.70 3.51
CA LEU A 154 12.65 5.06 4.06
C LEU A 154 11.53 5.95 3.48
N VAL A 155 11.29 5.87 2.18
CA VAL A 155 10.21 6.62 1.53
C VAL A 155 8.85 6.15 2.03
N LEU A 156 8.64 4.84 2.20
CA LEU A 156 7.37 4.31 2.71
C LEU A 156 7.12 4.77 4.15
N VAL A 157 8.10 4.64 5.03
CA VAL A 157 8.02 5.12 6.41
C VAL A 157 7.70 6.62 6.45
N TYR A 158 8.41 7.41 5.65
CA TYR A 158 8.14 8.86 5.55
C TYR A 158 6.71 9.13 5.10
N ALA A 159 6.25 8.46 4.05
CA ALA A 159 4.91 8.66 3.50
C ALA A 159 3.82 8.29 4.50
N ASP A 160 3.97 7.18 5.21
CA ASP A 160 3.04 6.73 6.24
C ASP A 160 2.92 7.74 7.38
N PHE A 161 4.04 8.26 7.88
CA PHE A 161 4.03 9.32 8.89
C PHE A 161 3.44 10.65 8.42
N ARG A 162 3.49 10.94 7.12
CA ARG A 162 2.95 12.20 6.55
C ARG A 162 1.45 12.16 6.37
N VAL A 163 0.88 10.98 6.16
CA VAL A 163 -0.56 10.81 5.91
C VAL A 163 -1.26 10.44 7.21
N LYS A 164 -1.92 11.41 7.83
CA LYS A 164 -2.69 11.18 9.05
C LYS A 164 -3.90 10.29 8.74
N GLN A 165 -4.14 9.33 9.60
CA GLN A 165 -5.42 8.61 9.62
C GLN A 165 -6.46 9.55 10.22
N SER A 166 -7.50 9.89 9.45
CA SER A 166 -8.69 10.49 10.03
C SER A 166 -9.42 9.41 10.83
N ARG A 167 -9.72 9.69 12.09
CA ARG A 167 -10.68 8.90 12.87
C ARG A 167 -12.04 9.57 12.70
N ASP A 168 -13.08 8.77 12.48
CA ASP A 168 -14.42 9.27 12.69
C ASP A 168 -14.54 9.61 14.18
N GLU A 169 -14.66 10.89 14.50
CA GLU A 169 -15.05 11.33 15.84
C GLU A 169 -16.53 10.97 16.00
N SER A 170 -16.78 9.83 16.64
CA SER A 170 -18.12 9.38 17.03
C SER A 170 -18.51 9.94 18.38
#